data_430466b227c6d3f6c47d7fa536f59723
#
_entry.id   430466b227c6d3f6c47d7fa536f59723
#
_cell.length_a   1.000
_cell.length_b   1.000
_cell.length_c   1.000
_cell.angle_alpha   90.00
_cell.angle_beta   90.00
_cell.angle_gamma   90.00
#
_symmetry.space_group_name_H-M   'P 1'
#
loop_
_entity.id
_entity.type
_entity.pdbx_description
1 polymer ?
#
loop_
_entity_poly.entity_id
_entity_poly.type
_entity_poly.pdbx_seq_one_letter_code
_entity_poly.pdbx_strand_id
1 'polypeptide(L)'
;MRSERARTILVLLALVAMLVAGLWIRLAVLDAKGHYGDAVVVGRWTDNMARYGPWNFYRHDSALYPALLYAYWPIGVLLDGAAQARAIKGVSIPFDLAIAVVAYLAARRMVGPWRALVAPAVYLFNPAVLLAGPVWGQVDAAGALAYLLALLALAGRRFALAGAFTVLAMLIKPQFGLVLLPVVVVAIQRWRSTHDFSPIKWAALGGLAAYLIVAVPLRLDPITYAGRVIGAGSFKEMSSANAANIWGLFIGYKHPDGGLVYVGALLLLLGLAAALLPLRWRRDLPTILAVGAFVVFAFYFLPTRVHERYLFPAMAVLAPLAAANWRVFAAYLILAAGFAASMLYALVDTTPFTFWPELERLVTLPMARIWISLTLIATAATLVVLLVAPAIRSASTVEGD
;
A
#
# COMPACT_ATOMS: atom_id res chain seq x y z
N MET A 1 29.38 -2.27 -27.59
CA MET A 1 28.34 -1.27 -27.92
C MET A 1 27.08 -1.85 -28.58
N ARG A 2 27.16 -2.56 -29.77
CA ARG A 2 25.96 -3.13 -30.42
C ARG A 2 25.21 -4.16 -29.54
N SER A 3 25.90 -5.06 -28.85
CA SER A 3 25.31 -6.08 -27.99
C SER A 3 24.63 -5.49 -26.73
N GLU A 4 25.15 -4.40 -26.13
CA GLU A 4 24.54 -3.76 -24.98
C GLU A 4 23.29 -2.97 -25.34
N ARG A 5 23.30 -2.29 -26.49
CA ARG A 5 22.08 -1.64 -27.01
C ARG A 5 20.98 -2.65 -27.28
N ALA A 6 21.31 -3.78 -27.92
CA ALA A 6 20.35 -4.85 -28.17
C ALA A 6 19.77 -5.42 -26.85
N ARG A 7 20.59 -5.65 -25.85
CA ARG A 7 20.14 -6.11 -24.52
C ARG A 7 19.21 -5.08 -23.86
N THR A 8 19.54 -3.79 -23.90
CA THR A 8 18.70 -2.73 -23.35
C THR A 8 17.34 -2.66 -24.05
N ILE A 9 17.32 -2.75 -25.38
CA ILE A 9 16.09 -2.76 -26.18
C ILE A 9 15.23 -3.98 -25.79
N LEU A 10 15.79 -5.17 -25.68
CA LEU A 10 15.04 -6.38 -25.30
C LEU A 10 14.43 -6.26 -23.90
N VAL A 11 15.13 -5.68 -22.92
CA VAL A 11 14.59 -5.45 -21.58
C VAL A 11 13.43 -4.46 -21.62
N LEU A 12 13.56 -3.36 -22.40
CA LEU A 12 12.49 -2.40 -22.55
C LEU A 12 11.26 -3.01 -23.24
N LEU A 13 11.47 -3.80 -24.28
CA LEU A 13 10.37 -4.53 -24.96
C LEU A 13 9.67 -5.51 -24.01
N ALA A 14 10.43 -6.24 -23.18
CA ALA A 14 9.87 -7.14 -22.18
C ALA A 14 9.06 -6.36 -21.13
N LEU A 15 9.57 -5.23 -20.64
CA LEU A 15 8.84 -4.37 -19.70
C LEU A 15 7.54 -3.84 -20.33
N VAL A 16 7.60 -3.34 -21.56
CA VAL A 16 6.42 -2.85 -22.29
C VAL A 16 5.40 -3.97 -22.48
N ALA A 17 5.85 -5.17 -22.88
CA ALA A 17 4.96 -6.32 -23.03
C ALA A 17 4.26 -6.70 -21.71
N MET A 18 4.98 -6.65 -20.57
CA MET A 18 4.38 -6.88 -19.25
C MET A 18 3.35 -5.79 -18.89
N LEU A 19 3.64 -4.52 -19.18
CA LEU A 19 2.71 -3.41 -18.93
C LEU A 19 1.44 -3.55 -19.77
N VAL A 20 1.58 -3.91 -21.06
CA VAL A 20 0.44 -4.14 -21.96
C VAL A 20 -0.38 -5.35 -21.50
N ALA A 21 0.26 -6.46 -21.15
CA ALA A 21 -0.45 -7.63 -20.60
C ALA A 21 -1.14 -7.31 -19.28
N GLY A 22 -0.45 -6.61 -18.38
CA GLY A 22 -1.01 -6.15 -17.11
C GLY A 22 -2.19 -5.20 -17.28
N LEU A 23 -2.14 -4.29 -18.23
CA LEU A 23 -3.25 -3.42 -18.61
C LEU A 23 -4.43 -4.24 -19.15
N TRP A 24 -4.16 -5.13 -20.10
CA TRP A 24 -5.20 -5.95 -20.71
C TRP A 24 -5.97 -6.80 -19.68
N ILE A 25 -5.27 -7.48 -18.77
CA ILE A 25 -5.89 -8.26 -17.69
C ILE A 25 -6.79 -7.37 -16.83
N ARG A 26 -6.34 -6.15 -16.46
CA ARG A 26 -7.11 -5.21 -15.65
C ARG A 26 -8.37 -4.75 -16.35
N LEU A 27 -8.27 -4.44 -17.64
CA LEU A 27 -9.44 -4.05 -18.44
C LEU A 27 -10.44 -5.21 -18.59
N ALA A 28 -9.96 -6.44 -18.73
CA ALA A 28 -10.79 -7.64 -18.86
C ALA A 28 -11.62 -7.94 -17.59
N VAL A 29 -11.11 -7.57 -16.39
CA VAL A 29 -11.81 -7.83 -15.12
C VAL A 29 -12.58 -6.61 -14.58
N LEU A 30 -12.59 -5.47 -15.27
CA LEU A 30 -13.29 -4.25 -14.81
C LEU A 30 -14.80 -4.45 -14.63
N ASP A 31 -15.41 -5.30 -15.44
CA ASP A 31 -16.85 -5.55 -15.41
C ASP A 31 -17.25 -6.60 -14.35
N ALA A 32 -16.26 -7.19 -13.64
CA ALA A 32 -16.54 -8.05 -12.51
C ALA A 32 -17.32 -7.29 -11.43
N LYS A 33 -18.23 -7.97 -10.73
CA LYS A 33 -18.96 -7.37 -9.62
C LYS A 33 -17.98 -7.03 -8.49
N GLY A 34 -17.85 -5.75 -8.16
CA GLY A 34 -17.05 -5.27 -7.06
C GLY A 34 -17.83 -5.18 -5.75
N HIS A 35 -17.24 -4.55 -4.74
CA HIS A 35 -17.89 -4.36 -3.44
C HIS A 35 -18.95 -3.26 -3.53
N TYR A 36 -20.22 -3.64 -3.37
CA TYR A 36 -21.36 -2.74 -3.57
C TYR A 36 -21.32 -1.49 -2.68
N GLY A 37 -21.04 -1.66 -1.38
CA GLY A 37 -21.00 -0.55 -0.42
C GLY A 37 -19.95 0.51 -0.74
N ASP A 38 -18.75 0.09 -1.14
CA ASP A 38 -17.67 1.02 -1.54
C ASP A 38 -18.02 1.72 -2.86
N ALA A 39 -18.62 1.00 -3.82
CA ALA A 39 -19.04 1.57 -5.10
C ALA A 39 -20.09 2.69 -4.91
N VAL A 40 -21.08 2.50 -4.02
CA VAL A 40 -22.08 3.51 -3.68
C VAL A 40 -21.45 4.76 -3.08
N VAL A 41 -20.52 4.58 -2.14
CA VAL A 41 -19.84 5.72 -1.47
C VAL A 41 -18.99 6.51 -2.46
N VAL A 42 -18.19 5.82 -3.27
CA VAL A 42 -17.31 6.49 -4.26
C VAL A 42 -18.13 7.13 -5.37
N GLY A 43 -19.20 6.49 -5.83
CA GLY A 43 -20.16 7.08 -6.79
C GLY A 43 -20.71 8.40 -6.27
N ARG A 44 -21.20 8.43 -5.02
CA ARG A 44 -21.69 9.65 -4.38
C ARG A 44 -20.62 10.75 -4.33
N TRP A 45 -19.37 10.42 -3.98
CA TRP A 45 -18.29 11.40 -4.00
C TRP A 45 -18.00 11.94 -5.40
N THR A 46 -18.07 11.07 -6.41
CA THR A 46 -17.90 11.43 -7.82
C THR A 46 -18.98 12.41 -8.26
N ASP A 47 -20.25 12.12 -7.97
CA ASP A 47 -21.40 12.97 -8.29
C ASP A 47 -21.33 14.32 -7.54
N ASN A 48 -20.97 14.32 -6.26
CA ASN A 48 -20.83 15.53 -5.47
C ASN A 48 -19.65 16.39 -5.91
N MET A 49 -18.54 15.79 -6.36
CA MET A 49 -17.45 16.54 -6.99
C MET A 49 -17.86 17.19 -8.30
N ALA A 50 -18.63 16.48 -9.15
CA ALA A 50 -19.15 17.05 -10.38
C ALA A 50 -20.14 18.19 -10.12
N ARG A 51 -21.04 18.01 -9.15
CA ARG A 51 -22.13 18.96 -8.85
C ARG A 51 -21.65 20.21 -8.12
N TYR A 52 -20.78 20.08 -7.14
CA TYR A 52 -20.38 21.18 -6.25
C TYR A 52 -18.96 21.69 -6.49
N GLY A 53 -18.16 20.97 -7.27
CA GLY A 53 -16.76 21.23 -7.51
C GLY A 53 -15.90 21.07 -6.23
N PRO A 54 -14.56 21.10 -6.36
CA PRO A 54 -13.65 20.91 -5.23
C PRO A 54 -13.86 21.91 -4.11
N TRP A 55 -14.11 23.18 -4.44
CA TRP A 55 -14.25 24.29 -3.50
C TRP A 55 -15.42 24.19 -2.53
N ASN A 56 -16.49 23.47 -2.91
CA ASN A 56 -17.68 23.31 -2.08
C ASN A 56 -17.94 21.87 -1.64
N PHE A 57 -17.13 20.90 -2.08
CA PHE A 57 -17.35 19.49 -1.80
C PHE A 57 -17.58 19.21 -0.32
N TYR A 58 -16.68 19.68 0.57
CA TYR A 58 -16.75 19.41 2.00
C TYR A 58 -17.86 20.17 2.76
N ARG A 59 -18.65 20.99 2.08
CA ARG A 59 -19.91 21.54 2.61
C ARG A 59 -21.09 20.57 2.44
N HIS A 60 -20.98 19.62 1.52
CA HIS A 60 -22.06 18.71 1.11
C HIS A 60 -21.73 17.24 1.37
N ASP A 61 -20.46 16.88 1.56
CA ASP A 61 -20.01 15.50 1.81
C ASP A 61 -18.79 15.45 2.75
N SER A 62 -18.39 14.22 3.10
CA SER A 62 -17.26 13.96 4.03
C SER A 62 -16.42 12.78 3.52
N ALA A 63 -15.53 13.02 2.55
CA ALA A 63 -14.56 12.02 2.11
C ALA A 63 -13.32 12.01 3.00
N LEU A 64 -12.79 10.81 3.29
CA LEU A 64 -11.51 10.63 3.99
C LEU A 64 -10.30 10.65 3.04
N TYR A 65 -10.53 10.70 1.72
CA TYR A 65 -9.52 10.52 0.68
C TYR A 65 -9.44 11.75 -0.23
N PRO A 66 -9.05 12.94 0.32
CA PRO A 66 -9.14 14.20 -0.41
C PRO A 66 -8.35 14.21 -1.72
N ALA A 67 -7.18 13.57 -1.79
CA ALA A 67 -6.38 13.55 -2.99
C ALA A 67 -7.05 12.79 -4.16
N LEU A 68 -7.87 11.79 -3.85
CA LEU A 68 -8.57 10.99 -4.87
C LEU A 68 -9.78 11.70 -5.48
N LEU A 69 -10.32 12.70 -4.80
CA LEU A 69 -11.44 13.48 -5.32
C LEU A 69 -11.12 14.13 -6.66
N TYR A 70 -9.86 14.51 -6.88
CA TYR A 70 -9.41 15.07 -8.15
C TYR A 70 -9.40 14.06 -9.31
N ALA A 71 -9.22 12.76 -9.02
CA ALA A 71 -9.33 11.72 -10.03
C ALA A 71 -10.81 11.40 -10.35
N TYR A 72 -11.69 11.51 -9.37
CA TYR A 72 -13.12 11.27 -9.53
C TYR A 72 -13.87 12.44 -10.18
N TRP A 73 -13.42 13.66 -9.96
CA TRP A 73 -14.07 14.86 -10.48
C TRP A 73 -14.32 14.84 -12.00
N PRO A 74 -13.30 14.66 -12.88
CA PRO A 74 -13.53 14.60 -14.31
C PRO A 74 -14.43 13.42 -14.73
N ILE A 75 -14.39 12.31 -14.00
CA ILE A 75 -15.25 11.16 -14.26
C ILE A 75 -16.73 11.55 -14.07
N GLY A 76 -17.06 12.22 -12.95
CA GLY A 76 -18.44 12.64 -12.70
C GLY A 76 -18.93 13.77 -13.61
N VAL A 77 -18.01 14.61 -14.14
CA VAL A 77 -18.36 15.67 -15.11
C VAL A 77 -18.62 15.09 -16.51
N LEU A 78 -17.90 14.04 -16.90
CA LEU A 78 -17.89 13.54 -18.27
C LEU A 78 -18.72 12.28 -18.48
N LEU A 79 -19.00 11.52 -17.45
CA LEU A 79 -19.61 10.20 -17.54
C LEU A 79 -20.74 10.04 -16.52
N ASP A 80 -21.71 9.19 -16.86
CA ASP A 80 -22.82 8.78 -16.00
C ASP A 80 -23.04 7.26 -16.03
N GLY A 81 -23.94 6.77 -15.18
CA GLY A 81 -24.40 5.39 -15.14
C GLY A 81 -23.29 4.34 -15.15
N ALA A 82 -23.39 3.37 -16.05
CA ALA A 82 -22.45 2.25 -16.14
C ALA A 82 -21.05 2.69 -16.58
N ALA A 83 -20.93 3.69 -17.43
CA ALA A 83 -19.65 4.23 -17.91
C ALA A 83 -18.88 4.89 -16.74
N GLN A 84 -19.56 5.67 -15.90
CA GLN A 84 -19.02 6.28 -14.71
C GLN A 84 -18.55 5.20 -13.71
N ALA A 85 -19.39 4.20 -13.42
CA ALA A 85 -19.04 3.11 -12.48
C ALA A 85 -17.79 2.33 -12.95
N ARG A 86 -17.70 2.04 -14.26
CA ARG A 86 -16.53 1.40 -14.87
C ARG A 86 -15.27 2.27 -14.77
N ALA A 87 -15.38 3.57 -15.05
CA ALA A 87 -14.27 4.51 -14.98
C ALA A 87 -13.76 4.68 -13.54
N ILE A 88 -14.65 4.73 -12.53
CA ILE A 88 -14.29 4.76 -11.10
C ILE A 88 -13.41 3.56 -10.73
N LYS A 89 -13.80 2.34 -11.13
CA LYS A 89 -13.00 1.13 -10.90
C LYS A 89 -11.66 1.18 -11.63
N GLY A 90 -11.63 1.78 -12.81
CA GLY A 90 -10.42 1.96 -13.62
C GLY A 90 -9.39 2.92 -13.04
N VAL A 91 -9.75 3.76 -12.06
CA VAL A 91 -8.82 4.75 -11.45
C VAL A 91 -7.56 4.11 -10.88
N SER A 92 -7.62 2.87 -10.39
CA SER A 92 -6.45 2.16 -9.85
C SER A 92 -5.41 1.78 -10.92
N ILE A 93 -5.82 1.60 -12.18
CA ILE A 93 -4.99 1.01 -13.25
C ILE A 93 -3.72 1.82 -13.55
N PRO A 94 -3.76 3.13 -13.80
CA PRO A 94 -2.55 3.91 -14.07
C PRO A 94 -1.55 3.87 -12.91
N PHE A 95 -2.03 3.81 -11.67
CA PHE A 95 -1.17 3.71 -10.49
C PHE A 95 -0.51 2.32 -10.40
N ASP A 96 -1.22 1.25 -10.73
CA ASP A 96 -0.65 -0.09 -10.80
C ASP A 96 0.47 -0.19 -11.85
N LEU A 97 0.25 0.36 -13.03
CA LEU A 97 1.27 0.39 -14.08
C LEU A 97 2.47 1.25 -13.66
N ALA A 98 2.23 2.36 -12.99
CA ALA A 98 3.29 3.21 -12.44
C ALA A 98 4.09 2.49 -11.35
N ILE A 99 3.44 1.75 -10.44
CA ILE A 99 4.13 0.92 -9.42
C ILE A 99 5.04 -0.09 -10.12
N ALA A 100 4.58 -0.76 -11.16
CA ALA A 100 5.38 -1.75 -11.88
C ALA A 100 6.66 -1.13 -12.46
N VAL A 101 6.56 0.05 -13.08
CA VAL A 101 7.72 0.79 -13.60
C VAL A 101 8.65 1.23 -12.46
N VAL A 102 8.10 1.80 -11.39
CA VAL A 102 8.88 2.25 -10.23
C VAL A 102 9.57 1.09 -9.53
N ALA A 103 8.89 -0.05 -9.37
CA ALA A 103 9.45 -1.27 -8.80
C ALA A 103 10.59 -1.83 -9.67
N TYR A 104 10.44 -1.82 -11.01
CA TYR A 104 11.53 -2.16 -11.93
C TYR A 104 12.74 -1.24 -11.74
N LEU A 105 12.53 0.08 -11.69
CA LEU A 105 13.60 1.06 -11.51
C LEU A 105 14.31 0.91 -10.15
N ALA A 106 13.58 0.59 -9.09
CA ALA A 106 14.13 0.30 -7.78
C ALA A 106 14.96 -1.00 -7.79
N ALA A 107 14.41 -2.09 -8.35
CA ALA A 107 15.07 -3.37 -8.46
C ALA A 107 16.36 -3.29 -9.33
N ARG A 108 16.30 -2.52 -10.43
CA ARG A 108 17.45 -2.32 -11.33
C ARG A 108 18.67 -1.72 -10.61
N ARG A 109 18.45 -0.93 -9.56
CA ARG A 109 19.55 -0.38 -8.73
C ARG A 109 20.23 -1.44 -7.86
N MET A 110 19.57 -2.58 -7.64
CA MET A 110 20.05 -3.66 -6.77
C MET A 110 20.60 -4.86 -7.55
N VAL A 111 20.03 -5.20 -8.73
CA VAL A 111 20.29 -6.51 -9.37
C VAL A 111 20.52 -6.46 -10.88
N GLY A 112 20.58 -5.37 -11.51
CA GLY A 112 20.76 -5.27 -12.97
C GLY A 112 19.43 -5.50 -13.76
N PRO A 113 19.45 -5.19 -15.06
CA PRO A 113 18.23 -4.92 -15.83
C PRO A 113 17.35 -6.17 -16.06
N TRP A 114 17.91 -7.34 -16.32
CA TRP A 114 17.13 -8.56 -16.59
C TRP A 114 16.44 -9.09 -15.34
N ARG A 115 17.17 -9.23 -14.24
CA ARG A 115 16.60 -9.71 -12.97
C ARG A 115 15.58 -8.72 -12.40
N ALA A 116 15.75 -7.43 -12.68
CA ALA A 116 14.82 -6.39 -12.25
C ALA A 116 13.41 -6.57 -12.86
N LEU A 117 13.26 -7.26 -14.00
CA LEU A 117 11.95 -7.57 -14.60
C LEU A 117 11.08 -8.47 -13.71
N VAL A 118 11.66 -9.17 -12.74
CA VAL A 118 10.90 -9.93 -11.75
C VAL A 118 9.97 -9.00 -10.94
N ALA A 119 10.42 -7.79 -10.60
CA ALA A 119 9.63 -6.86 -9.78
C ALA A 119 8.30 -6.45 -10.43
N PRO A 120 8.26 -5.91 -11.67
CA PRO A 120 6.99 -5.64 -12.35
C PRO A 120 6.18 -6.91 -12.60
N ALA A 121 6.80 -8.06 -12.88
CA ALA A 121 6.09 -9.31 -13.11
C ALA A 121 5.31 -9.76 -11.86
N VAL A 122 5.99 -9.87 -10.70
CA VAL A 122 5.33 -10.30 -9.46
C VAL A 122 4.28 -9.32 -8.97
N TYR A 123 4.39 -8.02 -9.30
CA TYR A 123 3.39 -7.04 -8.93
C TYR A 123 2.20 -7.03 -9.89
N LEU A 124 2.42 -6.94 -11.21
CA LEU A 124 1.34 -6.82 -12.20
C LEU A 124 0.44 -8.05 -12.26
N PHE A 125 1.04 -9.23 -12.09
CA PHE A 125 0.33 -10.51 -12.15
C PHE A 125 -0.06 -11.06 -10.77
N ASN A 126 0.05 -10.23 -9.74
CA ASN A 126 -0.38 -10.57 -8.38
C ASN A 126 -1.91 -10.63 -8.31
N PRO A 127 -2.51 -11.79 -7.98
CA PRO A 127 -3.96 -11.92 -7.91
C PRO A 127 -4.59 -11.04 -6.83
N ALA A 128 -3.91 -10.76 -5.71
CA ALA A 128 -4.41 -9.86 -4.69
C ALA A 128 -4.49 -8.41 -5.17
N VAL A 129 -3.53 -7.96 -5.99
CA VAL A 129 -3.54 -6.62 -6.60
C VAL A 129 -4.70 -6.50 -7.59
N LEU A 130 -4.95 -7.54 -8.40
CA LEU A 130 -6.08 -7.58 -9.32
C LEU A 130 -7.43 -7.59 -8.58
N LEU A 131 -7.54 -8.35 -7.50
CA LEU A 131 -8.76 -8.40 -6.68
C LEU A 131 -9.01 -7.04 -5.99
N ALA A 132 -8.02 -6.41 -5.41
CA ALA A 132 -8.18 -5.13 -4.70
C ALA A 132 -8.51 -3.96 -5.64
N GLY A 133 -7.78 -3.82 -6.74
CA GLY A 133 -7.93 -2.71 -7.69
C GLY A 133 -9.14 -2.90 -8.62
N PRO A 134 -8.94 -3.45 -9.82
CA PRO A 134 -9.96 -3.45 -10.87
C PRO A 134 -11.17 -4.33 -10.56
N VAL A 135 -11.06 -5.37 -9.73
CA VAL A 135 -12.21 -6.20 -9.34
C VAL A 135 -13.03 -5.51 -8.26
N TRP A 136 -12.43 -5.17 -7.12
CA TRP A 136 -13.12 -4.51 -6.00
C TRP A 136 -13.51 -3.06 -6.31
N GLY A 137 -12.65 -2.33 -7.03
CA GLY A 137 -12.75 -0.89 -7.25
C GLY A 137 -12.02 -0.05 -6.21
N GLN A 138 -11.06 -0.63 -5.48
CA GLN A 138 -10.23 0.10 -4.52
C GLN A 138 -9.07 0.83 -5.21
N VAL A 139 -8.68 1.95 -4.62
CA VAL A 139 -7.60 2.82 -5.11
C VAL A 139 -6.32 2.71 -4.28
N ASP A 140 -6.14 1.56 -3.62
CA ASP A 140 -4.97 1.30 -2.77
C ASP A 140 -3.65 1.43 -3.55
N ALA A 141 -3.66 1.17 -4.86
CA ALA A 141 -2.52 1.37 -5.74
C ALA A 141 -2.01 2.82 -5.73
N ALA A 142 -2.89 3.82 -5.69
CA ALA A 142 -2.48 5.23 -5.64
C ALA A 142 -1.69 5.55 -4.36
N GLY A 143 -2.21 5.10 -3.20
CA GLY A 143 -1.54 5.26 -1.91
C GLY A 143 -0.24 4.46 -1.82
N ALA A 144 -0.22 3.22 -2.33
CA ALA A 144 0.96 2.38 -2.37
C ALA A 144 2.07 2.95 -3.28
N LEU A 145 1.70 3.59 -4.40
CA LEU A 145 2.66 4.31 -5.24
C LEU A 145 3.29 5.48 -4.48
N ALA A 146 2.49 6.33 -3.85
CA ALA A 146 2.99 7.45 -3.06
C ALA A 146 3.87 6.96 -1.89
N TYR A 147 3.47 5.89 -1.21
CA TYR A 147 4.23 5.22 -0.17
C TYR A 147 5.61 4.74 -0.69
N LEU A 148 5.63 4.01 -1.79
CA LEU A 148 6.87 3.54 -2.43
C LEU A 148 7.77 4.69 -2.85
N LEU A 149 7.20 5.74 -3.46
CA LEU A 149 7.95 6.94 -3.89
C LEU A 149 8.54 7.68 -2.69
N ALA A 150 7.85 7.76 -1.55
CA ALA A 150 8.37 8.33 -0.31
C ALA A 150 9.62 7.56 0.17
N LEU A 151 9.57 6.22 0.19
CA LEU A 151 10.71 5.37 0.57
C LEU A 151 11.89 5.53 -0.40
N LEU A 152 11.63 5.58 -1.71
CA LEU A 152 12.67 5.77 -2.72
C LEU A 152 13.30 7.16 -2.65
N ALA A 153 12.50 8.19 -2.40
CA ALA A 153 12.99 9.55 -2.16
C ALA A 153 13.86 9.60 -0.90
N LEU A 154 13.44 8.91 0.17
CA LEU A 154 14.20 8.78 1.42
C LEU A 154 15.55 8.09 1.19
N ALA A 155 15.56 6.95 0.48
CA ALA A 155 16.78 6.23 0.11
C ALA A 155 17.73 7.10 -0.74
N GLY A 156 17.16 7.95 -1.60
CA GLY A 156 17.90 8.94 -2.39
C GLY A 156 18.25 10.24 -1.64
N ARG A 157 17.97 10.32 -0.34
CA ARG A 157 18.18 11.53 0.50
C ARG A 157 17.47 12.78 -0.02
N ARG A 158 16.38 12.60 -0.77
CA ARG A 158 15.56 13.70 -1.31
C ARG A 158 14.43 14.01 -0.32
N PHE A 159 14.77 14.64 0.80
CA PHE A 159 13.87 14.81 1.94
C PHE A 159 12.60 15.60 1.60
N ALA A 160 12.67 16.62 0.74
CA ALA A 160 11.48 17.36 0.30
C ALA A 160 10.48 16.44 -0.43
N LEU A 161 10.95 15.60 -1.35
CA LEU A 161 10.10 14.63 -2.04
C LEU A 161 9.60 13.53 -1.10
N ALA A 162 10.44 13.07 -0.14
CA ALA A 162 10.01 12.09 0.85
C ALA A 162 8.85 12.64 1.69
N GLY A 163 8.93 13.88 2.16
CA GLY A 163 7.85 14.55 2.88
C GLY A 163 6.61 14.78 2.02
N ALA A 164 6.78 15.23 0.78
CA ALA A 164 5.67 15.45 -0.14
C ALA A 164 4.89 14.16 -0.43
N PHE A 165 5.58 13.07 -0.78
CA PHE A 165 4.93 11.79 -1.03
C PHE A 165 4.34 11.17 0.23
N THR A 166 4.93 11.41 1.41
CA THR A 166 4.34 10.97 2.70
C THR A 166 2.99 11.61 2.93
N VAL A 167 2.89 12.94 2.79
CA VAL A 167 1.63 13.65 2.98
C VAL A 167 0.64 13.31 1.88
N LEU A 168 1.07 13.17 0.64
CA LEU A 168 0.20 12.72 -0.45
C LEU A 168 -0.35 11.32 -0.17
N ALA A 169 0.47 10.38 0.31
CA ALA A 169 0.03 9.04 0.69
C ALA A 169 -1.05 9.09 1.78
N MET A 170 -0.86 9.92 2.81
CA MET A 170 -1.84 10.15 3.88
C MET A 170 -3.15 10.75 3.35
N LEU A 171 -3.08 11.70 2.41
CA LEU A 171 -4.27 12.34 1.82
C LEU A 171 -4.97 11.45 0.78
N ILE A 172 -4.30 10.41 0.28
CA ILE A 172 -4.94 9.34 -0.51
C ILE A 172 -5.70 8.39 0.40
N LYS A 173 -5.07 7.86 1.46
CA LYS A 173 -5.70 7.09 2.55
C LYS A 173 -4.84 7.23 3.81
N PRO A 174 -5.42 7.59 4.97
CA PRO A 174 -4.67 7.92 6.18
C PRO A 174 -3.63 6.88 6.61
N GLN A 175 -3.92 5.58 6.46
CA GLN A 175 -3.02 4.50 6.85
C GLN A 175 -1.70 4.46 6.06
N PHE A 176 -1.67 4.98 4.83
CA PHE A 176 -0.43 5.10 4.07
C PHE A 176 0.50 6.18 4.62
N GLY A 177 -0.03 7.10 5.43
CA GLY A 177 0.76 8.10 6.14
C GLY A 177 1.77 7.52 7.15
N LEU A 178 1.65 6.24 7.52
CA LEU A 178 2.64 5.55 8.37
C LEU A 178 4.06 5.54 7.79
N VAL A 179 4.24 5.79 6.50
CA VAL A 179 5.56 6.02 5.88
C VAL A 179 6.27 7.25 6.48
N LEU A 180 5.55 8.12 7.20
CA LEU A 180 6.13 9.21 7.97
C LEU A 180 7.18 8.70 8.97
N LEU A 181 6.95 7.54 9.59
CA LEU A 181 7.82 7.00 10.63
C LEU A 181 9.26 6.78 10.15
N PRO A 182 9.56 6.01 9.08
CA PRO A 182 10.91 5.88 8.58
C PRO A 182 11.48 7.22 8.07
N VAL A 183 10.65 8.11 7.49
CA VAL A 183 11.11 9.44 7.03
C VAL A 183 11.59 10.28 8.21
N VAL A 184 10.82 10.35 9.29
CA VAL A 184 11.17 11.10 10.52
C VAL A 184 12.41 10.51 11.18
N VAL A 185 12.47 9.19 11.34
CA VAL A 185 13.63 8.53 11.98
C VAL A 185 14.91 8.82 11.22
N VAL A 186 14.93 8.65 9.90
CA VAL A 186 16.13 8.92 9.08
C VAL A 186 16.48 10.40 9.07
N ALA A 187 15.50 11.31 9.00
CA ALA A 187 15.75 12.74 9.05
C ALA A 187 16.37 13.17 10.39
N ILE A 188 15.84 12.67 11.53
CA ILE A 188 16.38 12.93 12.86
C ILE A 188 17.78 12.34 13.03
N GLN A 189 18.01 11.11 12.59
CA GLN A 189 19.32 10.48 12.64
C GLN A 189 20.36 11.27 11.82
N ARG A 190 19.95 11.76 10.66
CA ARG A 190 20.82 12.59 9.83
C ARG A 190 21.14 13.91 10.51
N TRP A 191 20.13 14.59 11.05
CA TRP A 191 20.32 15.81 11.82
C TRP A 191 21.30 15.59 13.01
N ARG A 192 21.08 14.55 13.80
CA ARG A 192 21.95 14.23 14.95
C ARG A 192 23.40 13.94 14.53
N SER A 193 23.63 13.31 13.39
CA SER A 193 24.97 12.96 12.93
C SER A 193 25.72 14.11 12.25
N THR A 194 25.02 15.10 11.68
CA THR A 194 25.63 16.19 10.92
C THR A 194 25.40 17.57 11.53
N HIS A 195 24.57 17.68 12.57
CA HIS A 195 24.05 18.94 13.14
C HIS A 195 23.36 19.86 12.10
N ASP A 196 23.02 19.31 10.91
CA ASP A 196 22.31 20.01 9.84
C ASP A 196 20.82 19.71 9.93
N PHE A 197 19.99 20.73 10.21
CA PHE A 197 18.53 20.63 10.32
C PHE A 197 17.83 20.52 8.96
N SER A 198 18.56 20.69 7.84
CA SER A 198 18.00 20.68 6.48
C SER A 198 17.14 19.46 6.15
N PRO A 199 17.47 18.21 6.56
CA PRO A 199 16.64 17.06 6.29
C PRO A 199 15.22 17.19 6.84
N ILE A 200 15.09 17.62 8.09
CA ILE A 200 13.79 17.84 8.76
C ILE A 200 13.05 18.99 8.09
N LYS A 201 13.72 20.14 7.90
CA LYS A 201 13.16 21.32 7.24
C LYS A 201 12.60 20.98 5.86
N TRP A 202 13.38 20.31 5.02
CA TRP A 202 12.94 19.99 3.67
C TRP A 202 11.82 18.96 3.64
N ALA A 203 11.84 17.96 4.50
CA ALA A 203 10.73 17.01 4.62
C ALA A 203 9.43 17.72 5.03
N ALA A 204 9.51 18.62 6.02
CA ALA A 204 8.35 19.42 6.46
C ALA A 204 7.82 20.34 5.36
N LEU A 205 8.71 21.06 4.65
CA LEU A 205 8.32 21.96 3.56
C LEU A 205 7.70 21.20 2.38
N GLY A 206 8.26 20.05 2.02
CA GLY A 206 7.69 19.19 0.97
C GLY A 206 6.31 18.67 1.36
N GLY A 207 6.15 18.21 2.60
CA GLY A 207 4.86 17.77 3.12
C GLY A 207 3.83 18.90 3.16
N LEU A 208 4.22 20.09 3.64
CA LEU A 208 3.35 21.26 3.64
C LEU A 208 2.92 21.65 2.22
N ALA A 209 3.83 21.67 1.26
CA ALA A 209 3.51 21.95 -0.13
C ALA A 209 2.49 20.96 -0.70
N ALA A 210 2.69 19.66 -0.48
CA ALA A 210 1.74 18.63 -0.91
C ALA A 210 0.36 18.80 -0.24
N TYR A 211 0.34 19.10 1.07
CA TYR A 211 -0.90 19.41 1.77
C TYR A 211 -1.63 20.60 1.15
N LEU A 212 -0.95 21.72 0.97
CA LEU A 212 -1.55 22.94 0.41
C LEU A 212 -2.10 22.72 -1.00
N ILE A 213 -1.37 22.01 -1.86
CA ILE A 213 -1.81 21.71 -3.23
C ILE A 213 -3.13 20.92 -3.23
N VAL A 214 -3.27 19.93 -2.34
CA VAL A 214 -4.46 19.07 -2.27
C VAL A 214 -5.58 19.73 -1.47
N ALA A 215 -5.29 20.29 -0.31
CA ALA A 215 -6.29 20.68 0.68
C ALA A 215 -6.87 22.09 0.45
N VAL A 216 -6.06 23.03 -0.08
CA VAL A 216 -6.51 24.43 -0.27
C VAL A 216 -7.68 24.52 -1.26
N PRO A 217 -7.64 23.90 -2.47
CA PRO A 217 -8.80 23.94 -3.37
C PRO A 217 -10.05 23.25 -2.82
N LEU A 218 -9.88 22.35 -1.86
CA LEU A 218 -10.98 21.66 -1.16
C LEU A 218 -11.47 22.42 0.09
N ARG A 219 -10.83 23.54 0.46
CA ARG A 219 -11.06 24.25 1.72
C ARG A 219 -11.00 23.33 2.96
N LEU A 220 -10.12 22.34 2.91
CA LEU A 220 -9.95 21.35 3.96
C LEU A 220 -8.80 21.79 4.89
N ASP A 221 -9.15 22.25 6.08
CA ASP A 221 -8.16 22.57 7.09
C ASP A 221 -7.63 21.31 7.80
N PRO A 222 -6.38 21.34 8.34
CA PRO A 222 -5.74 20.15 8.92
C PRO A 222 -6.44 19.65 10.19
N ILE A 223 -7.08 20.51 10.99
CA ILE A 223 -7.76 20.14 12.23
C ILE A 223 -9.03 19.36 11.90
N THR A 224 -9.85 19.89 11.00
CA THR A 224 -11.05 19.19 10.49
C THR A 224 -10.67 17.84 9.85
N TYR A 225 -9.60 17.79 9.07
CA TYR A 225 -9.15 16.52 8.48
C TYR A 225 -8.71 15.52 9.54
N ALA A 226 -7.90 15.93 10.52
CA ALA A 226 -7.49 15.08 11.63
C ALA A 226 -8.68 14.55 12.43
N GLY A 227 -9.66 15.41 12.74
CA GLY A 227 -10.88 15.01 13.43
C GLY A 227 -11.67 13.93 12.66
N ARG A 228 -11.76 14.05 11.32
CA ARG A 228 -12.42 13.04 10.46
C ARG A 228 -11.67 11.70 10.47
N VAL A 229 -10.34 11.74 10.42
CA VAL A 229 -9.50 10.51 10.44
C VAL A 229 -9.66 9.80 11.78
N ILE A 230 -9.60 10.53 12.90
CA ILE A 230 -9.79 9.98 14.26
C ILE A 230 -11.21 9.40 14.39
N GLY A 231 -12.22 10.15 13.98
CA GLY A 231 -13.62 9.71 14.03
C GLY A 231 -13.88 8.44 13.20
N ALA A 232 -13.24 8.31 12.04
CA ALA A 232 -13.35 7.10 11.23
C ALA A 232 -12.73 5.85 11.89
N GLY A 233 -11.65 6.03 12.66
CA GLY A 233 -11.02 4.94 13.43
C GLY A 233 -11.88 4.43 14.59
N SER A 234 -12.74 5.30 15.17
CA SER A 234 -13.66 4.94 16.26
C SER A 234 -14.95 4.28 15.79
N PHE A 235 -15.29 4.37 14.50
CA PHE A 235 -16.59 3.96 13.97
C PHE A 235 -16.82 2.43 13.87
N LYS A 236 -15.75 1.62 13.92
CA LYS A 236 -15.83 0.17 13.75
C LYS A 236 -15.22 -0.55 14.94
N GLU A 237 -16.01 -0.73 16.00
CA GLU A 237 -15.60 -1.48 17.20
C GLU A 237 -15.61 -2.98 16.96
N MET A 238 -14.58 -3.48 16.24
CA MET A 238 -14.50 -4.89 15.88
C MET A 238 -13.06 -5.43 15.94
N SER A 239 -12.93 -6.69 16.25
CA SER A 239 -11.66 -7.42 16.33
C SER A 239 -10.87 -7.31 15.03
N SER A 240 -11.52 -7.59 13.90
CA SER A 240 -10.97 -7.48 12.55
C SER A 240 -12.10 -7.26 11.55
N ALA A 241 -11.88 -6.38 10.58
CA ALA A 241 -12.78 -6.16 9.44
C ALA A 241 -12.35 -7.06 8.26
N ASN A 242 -12.45 -8.37 8.41
CA ASN A 242 -12.01 -9.41 7.47
C ASN A 242 -10.48 -9.47 7.22
N ALA A 243 -9.66 -8.75 7.99
CA ALA A 243 -8.20 -8.89 7.90
C ALA A 243 -7.76 -10.23 8.53
N ALA A 244 -7.00 -11.00 7.78
CA ALA A 244 -6.41 -12.25 8.23
C ALA A 244 -5.17 -11.97 9.12
N ASN A 245 -5.39 -11.33 10.25
CA ASN A 245 -4.42 -10.91 11.26
C ASN A 245 -4.55 -11.75 12.54
N ILE A 246 -3.80 -11.38 13.60
CA ILE A 246 -3.85 -12.10 14.89
C ILE A 246 -5.28 -12.11 15.48
N TRP A 247 -6.01 -11.02 15.38
CA TRP A 247 -7.37 -10.93 15.91
C TRP A 247 -8.36 -11.73 15.07
N GLY A 248 -8.23 -11.69 13.74
CA GLY A 248 -8.96 -12.55 12.82
C GLY A 248 -8.70 -14.03 13.09
N LEU A 249 -7.46 -14.39 13.49
CA LEU A 249 -7.09 -15.77 13.83
C LEU A 249 -7.73 -16.23 15.14
N PHE A 250 -7.53 -15.50 16.24
CA PHE A 250 -7.88 -15.94 17.58
C PHE A 250 -9.33 -15.62 17.99
N ILE A 251 -9.86 -14.47 17.57
CA ILE A 251 -11.19 -14.01 17.96
C ILE A 251 -12.21 -14.24 16.84
N GLY A 252 -11.80 -14.06 15.58
CA GLY A 252 -12.67 -14.08 14.42
C GLY A 252 -12.91 -12.69 13.84
N TYR A 253 -13.63 -12.64 12.72
CA TYR A 253 -13.97 -11.39 12.04
C TYR A 253 -15.24 -10.77 12.61
N LYS A 254 -15.30 -9.45 12.64
CA LYS A 254 -16.47 -8.64 12.98
C LYS A 254 -17.04 -8.87 14.41
N HIS A 255 -16.27 -9.49 15.31
CA HIS A 255 -16.64 -9.57 16.72
C HIS A 255 -16.31 -8.25 17.44
N PRO A 256 -17.08 -7.83 18.45
CA PRO A 256 -16.75 -6.65 19.25
C PRO A 256 -15.33 -6.74 19.82
N ASP A 257 -14.55 -5.67 19.74
CA ASP A 257 -13.17 -5.65 20.24
C ASP A 257 -13.04 -5.23 21.72
N GLY A 258 -14.00 -4.49 22.28
CA GLY A 258 -13.99 -4.10 23.69
C GLY A 258 -12.63 -3.55 24.14
N GLY A 259 -12.10 -4.10 25.24
CA GLY A 259 -10.78 -3.75 25.76
C GLY A 259 -9.60 -4.19 24.90
N LEU A 260 -9.79 -5.07 23.91
CA LEU A 260 -8.73 -5.55 23.01
C LEU A 260 -8.16 -4.43 22.14
N VAL A 261 -8.90 -3.35 21.92
CA VAL A 261 -8.39 -2.17 21.18
C VAL A 261 -7.13 -1.59 21.83
N TYR A 262 -7.06 -1.55 23.15
CA TYR A 262 -5.88 -1.05 23.89
C TYR A 262 -4.70 -2.00 23.77
N VAL A 263 -4.95 -3.32 23.82
CA VAL A 263 -3.91 -4.33 23.60
C VAL A 263 -3.39 -4.24 22.17
N GLY A 264 -4.29 -4.13 21.18
CA GLY A 264 -3.93 -3.95 19.78
C GLY A 264 -3.12 -2.68 19.54
N ALA A 265 -3.47 -1.57 20.19
CA ALA A 265 -2.74 -0.31 20.10
C ALA A 265 -1.32 -0.44 20.71
N LEU A 266 -1.18 -1.10 21.86
CA LEU A 266 0.13 -1.37 22.48
C LEU A 266 0.98 -2.25 21.56
N LEU A 267 0.44 -3.34 21.04
CA LEU A 267 1.14 -4.22 20.10
C LEU A 267 1.57 -3.46 18.83
N LEU A 268 0.70 -2.59 18.30
CA LEU A 268 1.04 -1.75 17.16
C LEU A 268 2.23 -0.83 17.47
N LEU A 269 2.23 -0.14 18.60
CA LEU A 269 3.34 0.74 19.01
C LEU A 269 4.65 -0.03 19.14
N LEU A 270 4.64 -1.19 19.79
CA LEU A 270 5.81 -2.06 19.92
C LEU A 270 6.26 -2.60 18.56
N GLY A 271 5.33 -3.02 17.72
CA GLY A 271 5.61 -3.51 16.37
C GLY A 271 6.19 -2.43 15.46
N LEU A 272 5.67 -1.20 15.51
CA LEU A 272 6.23 -0.06 14.76
C LEU A 272 7.64 0.29 15.26
N ALA A 273 7.87 0.30 16.59
CA ALA A 273 9.20 0.51 17.12
C ALA A 273 10.19 -0.57 16.67
N ALA A 274 9.78 -1.84 16.68
CA ALA A 274 10.58 -2.96 16.19
C ALA A 274 10.84 -2.86 14.68
N ALA A 275 9.83 -2.47 13.89
CA ALA A 275 9.94 -2.29 12.43
C ALA A 275 11.01 -1.26 12.03
N LEU A 276 11.26 -0.26 12.87
CA LEU A 276 12.22 0.82 12.63
C LEU A 276 13.65 0.47 13.07
N LEU A 277 13.86 -0.58 13.88
CA LEU A 277 15.18 -0.95 14.41
C LEU A 277 16.27 -1.12 13.34
N PRO A 278 16.04 -1.71 12.16
CA PRO A 278 17.07 -1.89 11.14
C PRO A 278 17.72 -0.57 10.71
N LEU A 279 17.02 0.58 10.82
CA LEU A 279 17.55 1.90 10.49
C LEU A 279 18.69 2.36 11.44
N ARG A 280 18.89 1.68 12.58
CA ARG A 280 20.06 1.93 13.46
C ARG A 280 21.36 1.53 12.78
N TRP A 281 21.33 0.46 11.98
CA TRP A 281 22.52 -0.14 11.40
C TRP A 281 22.70 0.23 9.93
N ARG A 282 21.61 0.25 9.14
CA ARG A 282 21.68 0.48 7.69
C ARG A 282 20.56 1.39 7.20
N ARG A 283 20.88 2.20 6.17
CA ARG A 283 19.93 3.13 5.53
C ARG A 283 20.04 3.07 4.00
N ASP A 284 20.50 1.91 3.48
CA ASP A 284 20.52 1.64 2.06
C ASP A 284 19.11 1.33 1.52
N LEU A 285 18.99 1.31 0.20
CA LEU A 285 17.70 1.08 -0.45
C LEU A 285 17.00 -0.21 -0.02
N PRO A 286 17.66 -1.39 0.05
CA PRO A 286 17.01 -2.60 0.53
C PRO A 286 16.48 -2.48 1.95
N THR A 287 17.25 -1.90 2.87
CA THR A 287 16.84 -1.72 4.26
C THR A 287 15.65 -0.77 4.39
N ILE A 288 15.65 0.36 3.68
CA ILE A 288 14.53 1.31 3.70
C ILE A 288 13.25 0.68 3.16
N LEU A 289 13.33 -0.10 2.07
CA LEU A 289 12.19 -0.85 1.54
C LEU A 289 11.71 -1.92 2.53
N ALA A 290 12.63 -2.67 3.15
CA ALA A 290 12.28 -3.67 4.16
C ALA A 290 11.54 -3.05 5.35
N VAL A 291 12.06 -1.93 5.89
CA VAL A 291 11.40 -1.17 6.97
C VAL A 291 10.01 -0.69 6.55
N GLY A 292 9.87 -0.20 5.32
CA GLY A 292 8.55 0.16 4.78
C GLY A 292 7.58 -1.03 4.79
N ALA A 293 8.02 -2.22 4.39
CA ALA A 293 7.20 -3.43 4.47
C ALA A 293 6.87 -3.83 5.93
N PHE A 294 7.82 -3.70 6.86
CA PHE A 294 7.62 -4.03 8.28
C PHE A 294 6.63 -3.09 8.96
N VAL A 295 6.63 -1.81 8.62
CA VAL A 295 5.62 -0.85 9.07
C VAL A 295 4.22 -1.27 8.60
N VAL A 296 4.08 -1.71 7.35
CA VAL A 296 2.80 -2.24 6.84
C VAL A 296 2.41 -3.52 7.58
N PHE A 297 3.35 -4.44 7.84
CA PHE A 297 3.07 -5.66 8.60
C PHE A 297 2.63 -5.36 10.03
N ALA A 298 3.32 -4.46 10.73
CA ALA A 298 2.93 -4.06 12.07
C ALA A 298 1.50 -3.52 12.09
N PHE A 299 1.16 -2.66 11.14
CA PHE A 299 -0.18 -2.07 11.03
C PHE A 299 -1.26 -3.07 10.61
N TYR A 300 -0.94 -4.06 9.78
CA TYR A 300 -1.92 -5.05 9.34
C TYR A 300 -2.15 -6.14 10.39
N PHE A 301 -1.09 -6.64 11.04
CA PHE A 301 -1.19 -7.84 11.88
C PHE A 301 -1.52 -7.55 13.35
N LEU A 302 -1.15 -6.38 13.88
CA LEU A 302 -1.11 -6.17 15.34
C LEU A 302 -2.32 -5.43 15.93
N PRO A 303 -2.88 -4.36 15.34
CA PRO A 303 -4.05 -3.67 15.88
C PRO A 303 -5.36 -4.39 15.53
N THR A 304 -6.43 -4.09 16.30
CA THR A 304 -7.82 -4.38 15.94
C THR A 304 -8.31 -3.43 14.84
N ARG A 305 -9.54 -3.61 14.34
CA ARG A 305 -10.23 -2.70 13.38
C ARG A 305 -9.58 -2.59 12.01
N VAL A 306 -8.75 -3.58 11.63
CA VAL A 306 -8.01 -3.60 10.35
C VAL A 306 -8.87 -4.23 9.26
N HIS A 307 -8.84 -3.62 8.08
CA HIS A 307 -9.44 -4.19 6.87
C HIS A 307 -8.50 -5.14 6.14
N GLU A 308 -9.08 -6.10 5.45
CA GLU A 308 -8.41 -7.11 4.62
C GLU A 308 -7.36 -6.53 3.66
N ARG A 309 -7.66 -5.37 3.03
CA ARG A 309 -6.83 -4.72 2.01
C ARG A 309 -5.64 -3.91 2.53
N TYR A 310 -5.53 -3.70 3.84
CA TYR A 310 -4.45 -2.85 4.41
C TYR A 310 -3.05 -3.45 4.28
N LEU A 311 -2.94 -4.72 3.85
CA LEU A 311 -1.68 -5.35 3.48
C LEU A 311 -1.17 -4.92 2.08
N PHE A 312 -2.00 -4.27 1.27
CA PHE A 312 -1.72 -3.93 -0.14
C PHE A 312 -0.36 -3.23 -0.37
N PRO A 313 0.07 -2.21 0.43
CA PRO A 313 1.34 -1.52 0.18
C PRO A 313 2.56 -2.45 0.26
N ALA A 314 2.49 -3.52 1.04
CA ALA A 314 3.57 -4.49 1.13
C ALA A 314 3.86 -5.15 -0.23
N MET A 315 2.84 -5.35 -1.08
CA MET A 315 3.01 -5.92 -2.41
C MET A 315 3.87 -5.02 -3.31
N ALA A 316 3.66 -3.72 -3.25
CA ALA A 316 4.44 -2.75 -4.02
C ALA A 316 5.89 -2.63 -3.51
N VAL A 317 6.08 -2.60 -2.19
CA VAL A 317 7.38 -2.37 -1.54
C VAL A 317 8.27 -3.61 -1.59
N LEU A 318 7.70 -4.81 -1.46
CA LEU A 318 8.45 -6.09 -1.49
C LEU A 318 8.81 -6.52 -2.91
N ALA A 319 8.11 -6.07 -3.95
CA ALA A 319 8.38 -6.49 -5.33
C ALA A 319 9.83 -6.23 -5.78
N PRO A 320 10.47 -5.07 -5.52
CA PRO A 320 11.88 -4.87 -5.80
C PRO A 320 12.81 -5.81 -5.01
N LEU A 321 12.48 -6.11 -3.76
CA LEU A 321 13.26 -7.01 -2.90
C LEU A 321 13.14 -8.47 -3.34
N ALA A 322 11.98 -8.88 -3.85
CA ALA A 322 11.76 -10.19 -4.46
C ALA A 322 12.66 -10.40 -5.68
N ALA A 323 12.90 -9.37 -6.49
CA ALA A 323 13.87 -9.45 -7.61
C ALA A 323 15.32 -9.65 -7.13
N ALA A 324 15.64 -9.18 -5.92
CA ALA A 324 17.00 -9.25 -5.39
C ALA A 324 17.35 -10.57 -4.72
N ASN A 325 16.37 -11.30 -4.17
CA ASN A 325 16.60 -12.51 -3.39
C ASN A 325 15.52 -13.56 -3.66
N TRP A 326 15.92 -14.75 -4.10
CA TRP A 326 15.00 -15.85 -4.45
C TRP A 326 14.15 -16.35 -3.26
N ARG A 327 14.68 -16.28 -2.01
CA ARG A 327 13.92 -16.65 -0.80
C ARG A 327 12.83 -15.62 -0.51
N VAL A 328 13.15 -14.34 -0.70
CA VAL A 328 12.16 -13.25 -0.62
C VAL A 328 11.14 -13.38 -1.73
N PHE A 329 11.54 -13.77 -2.96
CA PHE A 329 10.64 -14.06 -4.07
C PHE A 329 9.64 -15.17 -3.72
N ALA A 330 10.13 -16.31 -3.21
CA ALA A 330 9.27 -17.42 -2.83
C ALA A 330 8.28 -17.02 -1.70
N ALA A 331 8.76 -16.34 -0.66
CA ALA A 331 7.91 -15.83 0.41
C ALA A 331 6.91 -14.78 -0.10
N TYR A 332 7.31 -13.92 -1.04
CA TYR A 332 6.40 -12.96 -1.69
C TYR A 332 5.24 -13.68 -2.40
N LEU A 333 5.51 -14.74 -3.14
CA LEU A 333 4.45 -15.51 -3.83
C LEU A 333 3.48 -16.15 -2.85
N ILE A 334 3.96 -16.69 -1.73
CA ILE A 334 3.10 -17.27 -0.69
C ILE A 334 2.27 -16.16 -0.01
N LEU A 335 2.88 -15.01 0.29
CA LEU A 335 2.19 -13.85 0.85
C LEU A 335 1.10 -13.35 -0.12
N ALA A 336 1.40 -13.27 -1.41
CA ALA A 336 0.48 -12.84 -2.45
C ALA A 336 -0.71 -13.79 -2.59
N ALA A 337 -0.47 -15.11 -2.55
CA ALA A 337 -1.53 -16.12 -2.60
C ALA A 337 -2.43 -16.07 -1.34
N GLY A 338 -1.84 -15.99 -0.14
CA GLY A 338 -2.58 -15.84 1.11
C GLY A 338 -3.39 -14.53 1.15
N PHE A 339 -2.79 -13.43 0.67
CA PHE A 339 -3.48 -12.15 0.58
C PHE A 339 -4.62 -12.18 -0.44
N ALA A 340 -4.44 -12.83 -1.59
CA ALA A 340 -5.52 -13.03 -2.56
C ALA A 340 -6.66 -13.85 -1.97
N ALA A 341 -6.36 -14.90 -1.22
CA ALA A 341 -7.37 -15.70 -0.53
C ALA A 341 -8.13 -14.88 0.52
N SER A 342 -7.43 -14.00 1.28
CA SER A 342 -8.06 -13.09 2.24
C SER A 342 -8.98 -12.07 1.55
N MET A 343 -8.53 -11.50 0.41
CA MET A 343 -9.34 -10.57 -0.39
C MET A 343 -10.57 -11.25 -0.98
N LEU A 344 -10.42 -12.47 -1.50
CA LEU A 344 -11.53 -13.25 -2.05
C LEU A 344 -12.53 -13.61 -0.96
N TYR A 345 -12.06 -14.06 0.21
CA TYR A 345 -12.92 -14.30 1.38
C TYR A 345 -13.78 -13.06 1.70
N ALA A 346 -13.14 -11.89 1.80
CA ALA A 346 -13.85 -10.66 2.14
C ALA A 346 -14.86 -10.22 1.06
N LEU A 347 -14.56 -10.45 -0.21
CA LEU A 347 -15.50 -10.19 -1.31
C LEU A 347 -16.73 -11.10 -1.21
N VAL A 348 -16.54 -12.40 -1.01
CA VAL A 348 -17.63 -13.37 -0.88
C VAL A 348 -18.49 -13.10 0.35
N ASP A 349 -17.86 -12.72 1.48
CA ASP A 349 -18.55 -12.41 2.73
C ASP A 349 -19.41 -11.13 2.67
N THR A 350 -19.09 -10.21 1.77
CA THR A 350 -19.74 -8.90 1.68
C THR A 350 -20.66 -8.73 0.47
N THR A 351 -20.46 -9.52 -0.58
CA THR A 351 -21.22 -9.42 -1.84
C THR A 351 -21.48 -10.82 -2.38
N PRO A 352 -22.73 -11.20 -2.71
CA PRO A 352 -22.99 -12.43 -3.42
C PRO A 352 -22.25 -12.42 -4.76
N PHE A 353 -21.18 -13.16 -4.85
CA PHE A 353 -20.22 -13.10 -5.93
C PHE A 353 -19.95 -14.51 -6.46
N THR A 354 -20.08 -14.72 -7.73
CA THR A 354 -19.95 -16.04 -8.37
C THR A 354 -18.98 -15.99 -9.55
N PHE A 355 -17.79 -15.39 -9.34
CA PHE A 355 -16.80 -15.25 -10.41
C PHE A 355 -15.95 -16.51 -10.58
N TRP A 356 -15.61 -17.16 -9.44
CA TRP A 356 -14.86 -18.42 -9.39
C TRP A 356 -15.43 -19.36 -8.30
N PRO A 357 -16.52 -20.07 -8.59
CA PRO A 357 -17.26 -20.83 -7.56
C PRO A 357 -16.40 -21.82 -6.78
N GLU A 358 -15.40 -22.45 -7.40
CA GLU A 358 -14.53 -23.42 -6.75
C GLU A 358 -13.59 -22.76 -5.74
N LEU A 359 -12.97 -21.61 -6.13
CA LEU A 359 -12.11 -20.84 -5.24
C LEU A 359 -12.91 -20.19 -4.10
N GLU A 360 -14.11 -19.72 -4.39
CA GLU A 360 -15.03 -19.18 -3.37
C GLU A 360 -15.38 -20.24 -2.33
N ARG A 361 -15.70 -21.46 -2.75
CA ARG A 361 -15.94 -22.60 -1.84
C ARG A 361 -14.71 -22.87 -0.96
N LEU A 362 -13.51 -22.87 -1.53
CA LEU A 362 -12.27 -23.12 -0.78
C LEU A 362 -12.04 -22.07 0.30
N VAL A 363 -12.18 -20.78 -0.01
CA VAL A 363 -11.94 -19.72 0.98
C VAL A 363 -13.03 -19.58 2.03
N THR A 364 -14.22 -20.12 1.77
CA THR A 364 -15.34 -20.13 2.72
C THR A 364 -15.45 -21.41 3.57
N LEU A 365 -14.55 -22.39 3.39
CA LEU A 365 -14.48 -23.56 4.26
C LEU A 365 -14.31 -23.13 5.73
N PRO A 366 -14.86 -23.84 6.70
CA PRO A 366 -14.84 -23.45 8.12
C PRO A 366 -13.45 -23.13 8.68
N MET A 367 -12.42 -23.86 8.22
CA MET A 367 -11.03 -23.66 8.63
C MET A 367 -10.25 -22.70 7.75
N ALA A 368 -10.79 -22.23 6.62
CA ALA A 368 -10.06 -21.42 5.65
C ALA A 368 -9.52 -20.13 6.30
N ARG A 369 -10.32 -19.43 7.09
CA ARG A 369 -9.92 -18.23 7.82
C ARG A 369 -8.66 -18.46 8.67
N ILE A 370 -8.59 -19.59 9.36
CA ILE A 370 -7.45 -19.95 10.23
C ILE A 370 -6.21 -20.18 9.36
N TRP A 371 -6.32 -20.99 8.30
CA TRP A 371 -5.20 -21.29 7.42
C TRP A 371 -4.70 -20.06 6.67
N ILE A 372 -5.59 -19.20 6.19
CA ILE A 372 -5.21 -17.92 5.54
C ILE A 372 -4.45 -17.04 6.54
N SER A 373 -4.95 -16.88 7.77
CA SER A 373 -4.29 -16.06 8.79
C SER A 373 -2.91 -16.61 9.18
N LEU A 374 -2.81 -17.93 9.43
CA LEU A 374 -1.53 -18.59 9.74
C LEU A 374 -0.52 -18.44 8.61
N THR A 375 -0.95 -18.63 7.36
CA THR A 375 -0.08 -18.47 6.18
C THR A 375 0.45 -17.04 6.07
N LEU A 376 -0.40 -16.03 6.22
CA LEU A 376 0.02 -14.62 6.13
C LEU A 376 0.96 -14.24 7.28
N ILE A 377 0.64 -14.62 8.51
CA ILE A 377 1.47 -14.32 9.70
C ILE A 377 2.83 -15.01 9.59
N ALA A 378 2.85 -16.31 9.30
CA ALA A 378 4.10 -17.07 9.18
C ALA A 378 4.99 -16.54 8.03
N THR A 379 4.38 -16.18 6.89
CA THR A 379 5.13 -15.66 5.75
C THR A 379 5.68 -14.26 6.04
N ALA A 380 4.90 -13.39 6.69
CA ALA A 380 5.38 -12.08 7.12
C ALA A 380 6.55 -12.19 8.11
N ALA A 381 6.45 -13.09 9.11
CA ALA A 381 7.54 -13.37 10.04
C ALA A 381 8.80 -13.88 9.32
N THR A 382 8.64 -14.79 8.36
CA THR A 382 9.74 -15.28 7.52
C THR A 382 10.40 -14.14 6.73
N LEU A 383 9.62 -13.25 6.12
CA LEU A 383 10.14 -12.08 5.40
C LEU A 383 10.91 -11.13 6.34
N VAL A 384 10.42 -10.90 7.56
CA VAL A 384 11.15 -10.11 8.56
C VAL A 384 12.51 -10.73 8.84
N VAL A 385 12.57 -12.04 9.12
CA VAL A 385 13.85 -12.74 9.37
C VAL A 385 14.78 -12.65 8.17
N LEU A 386 14.30 -12.93 6.96
CA LEU A 386 15.13 -12.89 5.73
C LEU A 386 15.70 -11.51 5.43
N LEU A 387 14.98 -10.44 5.76
CA LEU A 387 15.37 -9.07 5.44
C LEU A 387 16.15 -8.39 6.57
N VAL A 388 15.99 -8.82 7.84
CA VAL A 388 16.75 -8.28 8.97
C VAL A 388 18.09 -8.98 9.17
N ALA A 389 18.18 -10.30 8.96
CA ALA A 389 19.39 -11.07 9.21
C ALA A 389 20.67 -10.52 8.53
N PRO A 390 20.63 -10.04 7.26
CA PRO A 390 21.79 -9.41 6.63
C PRO A 390 22.23 -8.10 7.30
N ALA A 391 21.29 -7.33 7.85
CA ALA A 391 21.60 -6.06 8.51
C ALA A 391 22.32 -6.28 9.85
N ILE A 392 21.91 -7.29 10.61
CA ILE A 392 22.54 -7.65 11.89
C ILE A 392 23.95 -8.20 11.68
N ARG A 393 24.15 -9.11 10.71
CA ARG A 393 25.46 -9.71 10.43
C ARG A 393 26.53 -8.67 10.05
N SER A 394 26.15 -7.65 9.28
CA SER A 394 27.09 -6.59 8.91
C SER A 394 27.44 -5.66 10.10
N ALA A 395 26.60 -5.57 11.12
CA ALA A 395 26.89 -4.79 12.32
C ALA A 395 27.91 -5.51 13.24
N SER A 396 27.81 -6.83 13.38
CA SER A 396 28.72 -7.62 14.21
C SER A 396 30.15 -7.73 13.64
N THR A 397 30.34 -7.53 12.35
CA THR A 397 31.69 -7.51 11.74
C THR A 397 32.40 -6.17 11.88
N VAL A 398 31.69 -5.08 12.16
CA VAL A 398 32.27 -3.74 12.37
C VAL A 398 32.66 -3.50 13.83
N GLU A 399 32.07 -4.23 14.79
CA GLU A 399 32.41 -4.14 16.21
C GLU A 399 33.55 -5.11 16.62
N GLY A 400 34.02 -5.95 15.70
CA GLY A 400 35.07 -6.95 15.94
C GLY A 400 36.46 -6.60 15.35
N ASP A 401 36.58 -5.46 14.66
CA ASP A 401 37.84 -4.86 14.19
C ASP A 401 38.11 -3.55 14.96
#